data_259b0c9bb044a3ae7bec44515a398e10
#
_entry.id   259b0c9bb044a3ae7bec44515a398e10
#
_cell.length_a   1.000
_cell.length_b   1.000
_cell.length_c   1.000
_cell.angle_alpha   90.00
_cell.angle_beta   90.00
_cell.angle_gamma   90.00
#
_symmetry.space_group_name_H-M   'P 1'
#
loop_
_entity.id
_entity.type
_entity.pdbx_description
1 polymer ?
#
loop_
_entity_poly.entity_id
_entity_poly.type
_entity_poly.pdbx_seq_one_letter_code
_entity_poly.pdbx_strand_id
1 'polypeptide(L)'
;MKIKELTNEEFMVFQEHFPVSSPYQTSEYAMTMNKQEYDSFYLGMYDDNNILIAASLIMVELLGKFRYAYAPRGFLIDYNNENHVKEFTKLVKKDLRQKNIIAIKISPLIIKSIYTKKDGIITAPNFENIYNLLKDLDYYHLGYNNYFEAIKPRYEAIIDLNPNTSLMFSDISKNYRTKIRASDRIGIRIYKGDENYLPLLYKLTKKKYPRNLEYLKSLYNYYKNKNMIDLYFALLDTKRYLINIQKEYQEQNIKCAKVTDDIFKNQGKASNSLIAKKIIEDNKLEILKRQLIHATQLLQQSPDGIIVASAIMVKQQKEVYLILDGYDVNYKSVNAKHLLIWKLMEKYAKEGYEKFNLGGISNPLLENNKYKGLNN
;
A
#
# COMPACT_ATOMS: atom_id res chain seq x y z
N MET A 1 24.83 -4.19 30.39
CA MET A 1 24.37 -3.58 29.12
C MET A 1 24.54 -2.07 29.16
N LYS A 2 24.80 -1.42 28.01
CA LYS A 2 24.98 0.04 27.89
C LYS A 2 24.22 0.57 26.66
N ILE A 3 23.74 1.81 26.74
CA ILE A 3 23.12 2.52 25.61
C ILE A 3 24.06 3.61 25.10
N LYS A 4 24.07 3.83 23.80
CA LYS A 4 24.72 4.99 23.18
C LYS A 4 23.93 5.46 21.96
N GLU A 5 24.14 6.69 21.58
CA GLU A 5 23.70 7.22 20.30
C GLU A 5 24.54 6.60 19.19
N LEU A 6 23.87 6.09 18.16
CA LEU A 6 24.52 5.43 17.01
C LEU A 6 24.75 6.45 15.91
N THR A 7 25.80 6.21 15.12
CA THR A 7 25.92 6.86 13.83
C THR A 7 24.86 6.34 12.85
N ASN A 8 24.68 7.05 11.74
CA ASN A 8 23.79 6.60 10.67
C ASN A 8 24.20 5.24 10.13
N GLU A 9 25.50 5.02 9.95
CA GLU A 9 26.08 3.77 9.43
C GLU A 9 25.87 2.61 10.40
N GLU A 10 26.11 2.81 11.70
CA GLU A 10 25.87 1.79 12.72
C GLU A 10 24.40 1.36 12.76
N PHE A 11 23.49 2.34 12.74
CA PHE A 11 22.05 2.06 12.74
C PHE A 11 21.62 1.32 11.47
N MET A 12 22.10 1.75 10.30
CA MET A 12 21.77 1.16 9.03
C MET A 12 22.19 -0.31 8.94
N VAL A 13 23.44 -0.63 9.34
CA VAL A 13 23.93 -2.02 9.37
C VAL A 13 23.06 -2.87 10.30
N PHE A 14 22.73 -2.40 11.49
CA PHE A 14 21.86 -3.12 12.40
C PHE A 14 20.46 -3.35 11.81
N GLN A 15 19.86 -2.32 11.27
CA GLN A 15 18.49 -2.35 10.72
C GLN A 15 18.36 -3.29 9.50
N GLU A 16 19.39 -3.37 8.65
CA GLU A 16 19.40 -4.25 7.49
C GLU A 16 19.42 -5.74 7.88
N HIS A 17 20.02 -6.08 9.00
CA HIS A 17 20.12 -7.46 9.50
C HIS A 17 19.06 -7.83 10.54
N PHE A 18 18.32 -6.86 11.04
CA PHE A 18 17.29 -7.13 12.03
C PHE A 18 16.08 -7.85 11.39
N PRO A 19 15.58 -8.96 11.98
CA PRO A 19 14.57 -9.82 11.33
C PRO A 19 13.27 -9.15 10.98
N VAL A 20 12.86 -8.15 11.77
CA VAL A 20 11.61 -7.40 11.59
C VAL A 20 11.95 -5.95 11.29
N SER A 21 11.73 -5.54 10.07
CA SER A 21 12.05 -4.18 9.64
C SER A 21 10.83 -3.45 9.06
N SER A 22 10.93 -2.14 8.98
CA SER A 22 9.91 -1.28 8.42
C SER A 22 10.56 -0.09 7.72
N PRO A 23 10.01 0.40 6.61
CA PRO A 23 10.50 1.61 5.98
C PRO A 23 10.47 2.84 6.92
N TYR A 24 9.75 2.75 8.02
CA TYR A 24 9.68 3.82 9.04
C TYR A 24 10.76 3.75 10.11
N GLN A 25 11.58 2.72 10.11
CA GLN A 25 12.78 2.56 10.95
C GLN A 25 14.02 2.48 10.06
N THR A 26 14.22 3.49 9.21
CA THR A 26 15.36 3.61 8.30
C THR A 26 15.98 4.99 8.38
N SER A 27 17.23 5.11 7.98
CA SER A 27 17.93 6.40 7.88
C SER A 27 17.29 7.31 6.82
N GLU A 28 16.80 6.74 5.74
CA GLU A 28 16.09 7.46 4.68
C GLU A 28 14.81 8.11 5.19
N TYR A 29 14.09 7.40 6.08
CA TYR A 29 12.90 7.97 6.73
C TYR A 29 13.28 9.10 7.68
N ALA A 30 14.34 8.93 8.49
CA ALA A 30 14.85 9.99 9.34
C ALA A 30 15.19 11.25 8.54
N MET A 31 15.98 11.12 7.47
CA MET A 31 16.32 12.24 6.59
C MET A 31 15.09 12.89 5.93
N THR A 32 14.10 12.08 5.54
CA THR A 32 12.84 12.59 5.00
C THR A 32 12.10 13.44 6.03
N MET A 33 12.04 12.99 7.27
CA MET A 33 11.32 13.68 8.33
C MET A 33 12.08 14.91 8.86
N ASN A 34 13.42 14.88 8.85
CA ASN A 34 14.22 16.05 9.18
C ASN A 34 13.96 17.23 8.23
N LYS A 35 13.64 16.96 6.95
CA LYS A 35 13.17 18.00 6.01
C LYS A 35 11.76 18.51 6.30
N GLN A 36 11.03 17.86 7.20
CA GLN A 36 9.71 18.27 7.69
C GLN A 36 9.80 18.82 9.14
N GLU A 37 10.96 19.36 9.52
CA GLU A 37 11.21 20.02 10.81
C GLU A 37 11.15 19.09 12.04
N TYR A 38 11.30 17.77 11.85
CA TYR A 38 11.50 16.83 12.93
C TYR A 38 13.00 16.67 13.22
N ASP A 39 13.40 16.73 14.48
CA ASP A 39 14.72 16.23 14.88
C ASP A 39 14.69 14.70 14.93
N SER A 40 15.83 14.06 14.73
CA SER A 40 15.93 12.60 14.88
C SER A 40 17.32 12.18 15.31
N PHE A 41 17.39 11.05 16.03
CA PHE A 41 18.63 10.38 16.41
C PHE A 41 18.40 8.87 16.53
N TYR A 42 19.48 8.12 16.61
CA TYR A 42 19.42 6.67 16.74
C TYR A 42 19.97 6.24 18.09
N LEU A 43 19.25 5.41 18.81
CA LEU A 43 19.74 4.78 20.05
C LEU A 43 20.00 3.31 19.82
N GLY A 44 21.12 2.83 20.38
CA GLY A 44 21.48 1.41 20.34
C GLY A 44 21.86 0.89 21.72
N MET A 45 21.46 -0.34 22.02
CA MET A 45 21.84 -1.06 23.23
C MET A 45 22.83 -2.16 22.91
N TYR A 46 23.95 -2.15 23.60
CA TYR A 46 25.01 -3.14 23.50
C TYR A 46 24.97 -4.06 24.73
N ASP A 47 25.20 -5.35 24.49
CA ASP A 47 25.39 -6.32 25.56
C ASP A 47 26.78 -6.19 26.22
N ASP A 48 27.07 -7.10 27.14
CA ASP A 48 28.34 -7.09 27.89
C ASP A 48 29.53 -7.51 27.02
N ASN A 49 29.29 -8.18 25.89
CA ASN A 49 30.29 -8.51 24.86
C ASN A 49 30.45 -7.38 23.81
N ASN A 50 29.81 -6.23 24.02
CA ASN A 50 29.83 -5.11 23.08
C ASN A 50 29.18 -5.40 21.72
N ILE A 51 28.19 -6.30 21.69
CA ILE A 51 27.36 -6.60 20.52
C ILE A 51 26.11 -5.72 20.56
N LEU A 52 25.77 -5.06 19.45
CA LEU A 52 24.56 -4.27 19.30
C LEU A 52 23.35 -5.22 19.19
N ILE A 53 22.47 -5.21 20.20
CA ILE A 53 21.36 -6.17 20.33
C ILE A 53 19.97 -5.52 20.19
N ALA A 54 19.88 -4.20 20.29
CA ALA A 54 18.66 -3.46 20.04
C ALA A 54 18.98 -2.06 19.53
N ALA A 55 18.13 -1.52 18.67
CA ALA A 55 18.26 -0.15 18.19
C ALA A 55 16.90 0.49 17.88
N SER A 56 16.87 1.81 17.77
CA SER A 56 15.69 2.51 17.27
C SER A 56 16.03 3.87 16.69
N LEU A 57 15.41 4.20 15.57
CA LEU A 57 15.21 5.57 15.15
C LEU A 57 14.21 6.22 16.08
N ILE A 58 14.57 7.35 16.65
CA ILE A 58 13.74 8.18 17.51
C ILE A 58 13.60 9.55 16.85
N MET A 59 12.38 9.94 16.58
CA MET A 59 12.01 11.25 16.09
C MET A 59 11.60 12.13 17.26
N VAL A 60 11.92 13.41 17.21
CA VAL A 60 11.59 14.38 18.27
C VAL A 60 10.81 15.52 17.66
N GLU A 61 9.73 15.87 18.31
CA GLU A 61 8.86 17.00 17.96
C GLU A 61 8.74 17.96 19.15
N LEU A 62 8.66 19.25 18.85
CA LEU A 62 8.35 20.29 19.83
C LEU A 62 6.84 20.45 19.93
N LEU A 63 6.29 20.22 21.13
CA LEU A 63 4.89 20.47 21.44
C LEU A 63 4.80 21.61 22.45
N GLY A 64 4.70 22.83 21.97
CA GLY A 64 4.89 24.03 22.79
C GLY A 64 6.31 24.12 23.34
N LYS A 65 6.48 24.13 24.67
CA LYS A 65 7.81 24.13 25.34
C LYS A 65 8.36 22.72 25.62
N PHE A 66 7.61 21.68 25.31
CA PHE A 66 7.99 20.31 25.63
C PHE A 66 8.53 19.59 24.40
N ARG A 67 9.57 18.77 24.58
CA ARG A 67 10.08 17.83 23.59
C ARG A 67 9.39 16.48 23.79
N TYR A 68 8.87 15.96 22.71
CA TYR A 68 8.16 14.69 22.67
C TYR A 68 8.81 13.77 21.65
N ALA A 69 9.05 12.51 22.01
CA ALA A 69 9.67 11.54 21.14
C ALA A 69 8.64 10.58 20.53
N TYR A 70 8.94 10.09 19.32
CA TYR A 70 8.20 9.03 18.65
C TYR A 70 9.14 8.05 17.95
N ALA A 71 9.01 6.76 18.24
CA ALA A 71 9.67 5.68 17.51
C ALA A 71 8.66 4.97 16.59
N PRO A 72 8.51 5.41 15.31
CA PRO A 72 7.55 4.83 14.39
C PRO A 72 7.95 3.39 14.02
N ARG A 73 7.07 2.41 14.26
CA ARG A 73 7.36 0.98 14.08
C ARG A 73 8.59 0.47 14.86
N GLY A 74 9.06 1.26 15.83
CA GLY A 74 10.15 0.89 16.76
C GLY A 74 9.57 0.43 18.08
N PHE A 75 10.36 -0.20 18.93
CA PHE A 75 11.82 -0.39 18.78
C PHE A 75 12.16 -1.62 17.92
N LEU A 76 13.36 -1.64 17.36
CA LEU A 76 13.97 -2.85 16.76
C LEU A 76 14.64 -3.63 17.88
N ILE A 77 13.90 -4.51 18.51
CA ILE A 77 14.32 -5.36 19.65
C ILE A 77 13.53 -6.65 19.60
N ASP A 78 14.11 -7.75 20.07
CA ASP A 78 13.37 -8.98 20.30
C ASP A 78 12.45 -8.81 21.54
N TYR A 79 11.18 -8.60 21.30
CA TYR A 79 10.18 -8.44 22.34
C TYR A 79 9.90 -9.73 23.14
N ASN A 80 10.36 -10.89 22.70
CA ASN A 80 10.28 -12.14 23.46
C ASN A 80 11.40 -12.25 24.49
N ASN A 81 12.47 -11.45 24.37
CA ASN A 81 13.53 -11.38 25.37
C ASN A 81 13.20 -10.34 26.42
N GLU A 82 12.53 -10.76 27.48
CA GLU A 82 12.07 -9.90 28.57
C GLU A 82 13.18 -9.06 29.18
N ASN A 83 14.38 -9.63 29.39
CA ASN A 83 15.53 -8.93 29.97
C ASN A 83 16.01 -7.80 29.05
N HIS A 84 16.08 -8.04 27.74
CA HIS A 84 16.47 -7.01 26.78
C HIS A 84 15.44 -5.86 26.77
N VAL A 85 14.16 -6.18 26.77
CA VAL A 85 13.08 -5.16 26.77
C VAL A 85 13.12 -4.33 28.05
N LYS A 86 13.29 -4.94 29.22
CA LYS A 86 13.43 -4.26 30.51
C LYS A 86 14.64 -3.30 30.52
N GLU A 87 15.81 -3.79 30.16
CA GLU A 87 17.03 -2.98 30.19
C GLU A 87 16.99 -1.86 29.14
N PHE A 88 16.52 -2.16 27.92
CA PHE A 88 16.40 -1.13 26.88
C PHE A 88 15.44 -0.03 27.29
N THR A 89 14.27 -0.37 27.82
CA THR A 89 13.29 0.60 28.32
C THR A 89 13.88 1.49 29.41
N LYS A 90 14.57 0.92 30.40
CA LYS A 90 15.22 1.66 31.48
C LYS A 90 16.29 2.63 30.96
N LEU A 91 17.15 2.15 30.06
CA LEU A 91 18.23 2.95 29.46
C LEU A 91 17.68 4.07 28.56
N VAL A 92 16.68 3.79 27.73
CA VAL A 92 15.99 4.79 26.89
C VAL A 92 15.34 5.85 27.77
N LYS A 93 14.60 5.47 28.83
CA LYS A 93 14.01 6.45 29.77
C LYS A 93 15.05 7.39 30.36
N LYS A 94 16.23 6.87 30.73
CA LYS A 94 17.34 7.65 31.29
C LYS A 94 17.92 8.61 30.24
N ASP A 95 18.19 8.15 29.03
CA ASP A 95 18.76 8.97 27.95
C ASP A 95 17.81 10.10 27.54
N LEU A 96 16.52 9.80 27.37
CA LEU A 96 15.50 10.78 27.00
C LEU A 96 15.35 11.91 28.07
N ARG A 97 15.44 11.55 29.36
CA ARG A 97 15.44 12.54 30.43
C ARG A 97 16.62 13.51 30.34
N GLN A 98 17.81 12.98 30.01
CA GLN A 98 19.01 13.83 29.81
C GLN A 98 18.86 14.80 28.63
N LYS A 99 18.08 14.40 27.63
CA LYS A 99 17.76 15.19 26.44
C LYS A 99 16.53 16.11 26.65
N ASN A 100 16.00 16.23 27.88
CA ASN A 100 14.78 16.96 28.17
C ASN A 100 13.54 16.54 27.38
N ILE A 101 13.44 15.26 27.08
CA ILE A 101 12.29 14.67 26.42
C ILE A 101 11.37 14.08 27.48
N ILE A 102 10.12 14.56 27.51
CA ILE A 102 9.17 14.23 28.58
C ILE A 102 8.43 12.92 28.42
N ALA A 103 8.26 12.46 27.16
CA ALA A 103 7.58 11.23 26.85
C ALA A 103 8.03 10.65 25.50
N ILE A 104 7.88 9.35 25.33
CA ILE A 104 8.07 8.67 24.07
C ILE A 104 6.84 7.84 23.72
N LYS A 105 6.36 7.98 22.48
CA LYS A 105 5.40 7.08 21.87
C LYS A 105 6.16 6.02 21.07
N ILE A 106 5.75 4.78 21.21
CA ILE A 106 6.23 3.68 20.37
C ILE A 106 5.07 3.04 19.61
N SER A 107 5.32 2.49 18.45
CA SER A 107 4.32 1.72 17.68
C SER A 107 4.95 0.47 17.07
N PRO A 108 5.44 -0.45 17.90
CA PRO A 108 6.19 -1.61 17.44
C PRO A 108 5.38 -2.54 16.56
N LEU A 109 6.08 -3.34 15.72
CA LEU A 109 5.49 -4.36 14.87
C LEU A 109 5.24 -5.65 15.68
N ILE A 110 4.45 -5.57 16.75
CA ILE A 110 4.03 -6.73 17.54
C ILE A 110 2.70 -7.22 17.00
N ILE A 111 2.69 -8.43 16.45
CA ILE A 111 1.49 -9.04 15.88
C ILE A 111 0.62 -9.55 17.03
N LYS A 112 -0.61 -9.05 17.13
CA LYS A 112 -1.64 -9.60 18.03
C LYS A 112 -2.36 -10.79 17.38
N SER A 113 -2.77 -10.62 16.13
CA SER A 113 -3.49 -11.65 15.40
C SER A 113 -3.35 -11.45 13.89
N ILE A 114 -3.45 -12.54 13.16
CA ILE A 114 -3.53 -12.58 11.71
C ILE A 114 -4.93 -13.03 11.34
N TYR A 115 -5.56 -12.31 10.43
CA TYR A 115 -6.86 -12.70 9.88
C TYR A 115 -6.70 -13.12 8.41
N THR A 116 -7.12 -14.33 8.11
CA THR A 116 -7.19 -14.83 6.73
C THR A 116 -8.62 -15.30 6.42
N LYS A 117 -9.01 -15.27 5.15
CA LYS A 117 -10.33 -15.81 4.73
C LYS A 117 -10.41 -17.32 4.93
N LYS A 118 -9.30 -18.02 4.87
CA LYS A 118 -9.23 -19.49 4.97
C LYS A 118 -9.27 -19.95 6.41
N ASP A 119 -8.44 -19.36 7.27
CA ASP A 119 -8.18 -19.87 8.61
C ASP A 119 -8.85 -19.03 9.71
N GLY A 120 -9.53 -17.93 9.32
CA GLY A 120 -10.15 -17.00 10.26
C GLY A 120 -9.12 -16.18 11.03
N ILE A 121 -9.29 -16.05 12.33
CA ILE A 121 -8.40 -15.29 13.22
C ILE A 121 -7.43 -16.24 13.91
N ILE A 122 -6.14 -16.01 13.70
CA ILE A 122 -5.04 -16.70 14.38
C ILE A 122 -4.40 -15.71 15.35
N THR A 123 -4.49 -15.96 16.65
CA THR A 123 -3.87 -15.11 17.68
C THR A 123 -2.39 -15.49 17.86
N ALA A 124 -1.51 -14.49 17.93
CA ALA A 124 -0.11 -14.73 18.20
C ALA A 124 0.09 -15.20 19.65
N PRO A 125 0.80 -16.33 19.89
CA PRO A 125 0.84 -16.97 21.21
C PRO A 125 1.50 -16.08 22.29
N ASN A 126 2.46 -15.25 21.94
CA ASN A 126 3.22 -14.45 22.92
C ASN A 126 2.69 -13.02 23.08
N PHE A 127 1.59 -12.65 22.41
CA PHE A 127 1.09 -11.28 22.46
C PHE A 127 0.76 -10.80 23.87
N GLU A 128 0.03 -11.60 24.65
CA GLU A 128 -0.40 -11.22 26.00
C GLU A 128 0.80 -11.07 26.95
N ASN A 129 1.82 -11.90 26.83
CA ASN A 129 3.05 -11.79 27.62
C ASN A 129 3.78 -10.47 27.32
N ILE A 130 3.94 -10.14 26.03
CA ILE A 130 4.57 -8.89 25.61
C ILE A 130 3.73 -7.67 26.05
N TYR A 131 2.42 -7.74 25.94
CA TYR A 131 1.51 -6.69 26.35
C TYR A 131 1.65 -6.41 27.85
N ASN A 132 1.61 -7.46 28.69
CA ASN A 132 1.76 -7.34 30.13
C ASN A 132 3.16 -6.82 30.52
N LEU A 133 4.21 -7.33 29.88
CA LEU A 133 5.59 -6.85 30.08
C LEU A 133 5.70 -5.34 29.83
N LEU A 134 5.15 -4.85 28.72
CA LEU A 134 5.18 -3.42 28.41
C LEU A 134 4.40 -2.60 29.43
N LYS A 135 3.25 -3.10 29.89
CA LYS A 135 2.44 -2.46 30.95
C LYS A 135 3.20 -2.38 32.28
N ASP A 136 3.90 -3.45 32.65
CA ASP A 136 4.72 -3.49 33.89
C ASP A 136 5.94 -2.56 33.82
N LEU A 137 6.34 -2.19 32.60
CA LEU A 137 7.39 -1.20 32.32
C LEU A 137 6.88 0.24 32.19
N ASP A 138 5.65 0.51 32.68
CA ASP A 138 4.95 1.81 32.65
C ASP A 138 4.62 2.32 31.23
N TYR A 139 4.51 1.45 30.23
CA TYR A 139 3.93 1.86 28.97
C TYR A 139 2.40 1.94 29.09
N TYR A 140 1.86 3.08 28.73
CA TYR A 140 0.42 3.27 28.65
C TYR A 140 -0.09 2.91 27.26
N HIS A 141 -0.98 1.93 27.16
CA HIS A 141 -1.58 1.54 25.90
C HIS A 141 -2.70 2.51 25.50
N LEU A 142 -2.54 3.19 24.36
CA LEU A 142 -3.46 4.22 23.88
C LEU A 142 -4.81 3.70 23.34
N GLY A 143 -5.11 2.43 23.58
CA GLY A 143 -6.31 1.79 23.10
C GLY A 143 -6.21 1.25 21.69
N TYR A 144 -7.32 0.68 21.23
CA TYR A 144 -7.42 0.07 19.92
C TYR A 144 -8.30 0.91 19.01
N ASN A 145 -7.68 1.55 18.01
CA ASN A 145 -8.44 2.24 16.98
C ASN A 145 -8.94 1.29 15.90
N ASN A 146 -10.10 1.63 15.34
CA ASN A 146 -10.80 0.82 14.35
C ASN A 146 -10.57 1.32 12.91
N TYR A 147 -10.11 2.57 12.78
CA TYR A 147 -9.92 3.22 11.48
C TYR A 147 -8.47 3.76 11.38
N PHE A 148 -8.31 5.01 10.98
CA PHE A 148 -7.03 5.66 10.70
C PHE A 148 -6.71 6.75 11.74
N GLU A 149 -7.15 6.59 12.97
CA GLU A 149 -6.95 7.56 14.06
C GLU A 149 -5.50 7.61 14.55
N ALA A 150 -4.71 6.55 14.30
CA ALA A 150 -3.30 6.51 14.65
C ALA A 150 -2.41 7.02 13.51
N ILE A 151 -1.25 7.59 13.87
CA ILE A 151 -0.22 7.99 12.89
C ILE A 151 0.23 6.81 12.03
N LYS A 152 0.34 5.63 12.62
CA LYS A 152 0.56 4.36 11.91
C LYS A 152 -0.67 3.48 12.08
N PRO A 153 -1.16 2.88 11.01
CA PRO A 153 -2.35 2.04 11.06
C PRO A 153 -2.11 0.83 11.95
N ARG A 154 -3.16 0.43 12.66
CA ARG A 154 -3.16 -0.77 13.48
C ARG A 154 -3.32 -2.05 12.64
N TYR A 155 -4.18 -1.98 11.65
CA TYR A 155 -4.43 -3.08 10.73
C TYR A 155 -3.74 -2.81 9.42
N GLU A 156 -2.99 -3.77 8.92
CA GLU A 156 -2.32 -3.73 7.62
C GLU A 156 -2.75 -4.93 6.79
N ALA A 157 -2.94 -4.72 5.50
CA ALA A 157 -3.19 -5.80 4.55
C ALA A 157 -1.88 -6.22 3.90
N ILE A 158 -1.49 -7.46 4.09
CA ILE A 158 -0.26 -8.03 3.54
C ILE A 158 -0.63 -9.22 2.66
N ILE A 159 -0.02 -9.30 1.49
CA ILE A 159 -0.19 -10.39 0.53
C ILE A 159 1.14 -11.13 0.43
N ASP A 160 1.13 -12.43 0.65
CA ASP A 160 2.27 -13.29 0.38
C ASP A 160 2.42 -13.43 -1.14
N LEU A 161 3.60 -13.09 -1.65
CA LEU A 161 3.90 -13.14 -3.06
C LEU A 161 4.36 -14.54 -3.46
N ASN A 162 3.84 -15.03 -4.58
CA ASN A 162 4.20 -16.33 -5.13
C ASN A 162 4.86 -16.12 -6.50
N PRO A 163 6.06 -16.67 -6.76
CA PRO A 163 6.71 -16.62 -8.07
C PRO A 163 5.83 -17.19 -9.19
N ASN A 164 4.97 -18.17 -8.87
CA ASN A 164 3.91 -18.62 -9.79
C ASN A 164 2.74 -17.63 -9.78
N THR A 165 2.86 -16.60 -10.61
CA THR A 165 1.87 -15.52 -10.67
C THR A 165 0.49 -15.98 -11.16
N SER A 166 0.39 -17.13 -11.86
CA SER A 166 -0.89 -17.71 -12.29
C SER A 166 -1.67 -18.24 -11.09
N LEU A 167 -1.00 -18.91 -10.14
CA LEU A 167 -1.62 -19.33 -8.88
C LEU A 167 -2.08 -18.11 -8.08
N MET A 168 -1.18 -17.14 -7.88
CA MET A 168 -1.50 -15.91 -7.17
C MET A 168 -2.70 -15.17 -7.79
N PHE A 169 -2.82 -15.15 -9.14
CA PHE A 169 -3.98 -14.57 -9.81
C PHE A 169 -5.27 -15.36 -9.56
N SER A 170 -5.19 -16.70 -9.48
CA SER A 170 -6.36 -17.54 -9.21
C SER A 170 -6.96 -17.31 -7.83
N ASP A 171 -6.15 -16.93 -6.85
CA ASP A 171 -6.56 -16.67 -5.47
C ASP A 171 -7.28 -15.31 -5.30
N ILE A 172 -7.10 -14.41 -6.28
CA ILE A 172 -7.85 -13.15 -6.32
C ILE A 172 -9.33 -13.43 -6.58
N SER A 173 -10.22 -12.72 -5.86
CA SER A 173 -11.65 -12.86 -6.04
C SER A 173 -12.09 -12.62 -7.50
N LYS A 174 -13.11 -13.35 -7.96
CA LYS A 174 -13.62 -13.27 -9.35
C LYS A 174 -13.92 -11.83 -9.77
N ASN A 175 -14.49 -11.02 -8.89
CA ASN A 175 -14.82 -9.62 -9.18
C ASN A 175 -13.56 -8.80 -9.50
N TYR A 176 -12.49 -8.93 -8.71
CA TYR A 176 -11.23 -8.21 -8.96
C TYR A 176 -10.51 -8.72 -10.21
N ARG A 177 -10.49 -10.04 -10.45
CA ARG A 177 -9.94 -10.60 -11.69
C ARG A 177 -10.64 -10.04 -12.93
N THR A 178 -11.97 -9.89 -12.87
CA THR A 178 -12.75 -9.28 -13.97
C THR A 178 -12.36 -7.83 -14.20
N LYS A 179 -12.19 -7.04 -13.15
CA LYS A 179 -11.75 -5.64 -13.24
C LYS A 179 -10.34 -5.51 -13.83
N ILE A 180 -9.40 -6.36 -13.37
CA ILE A 180 -8.02 -6.39 -13.87
C ILE A 180 -8.00 -6.71 -15.37
N ARG A 181 -8.71 -7.76 -15.80
CA ARG A 181 -8.79 -8.14 -17.21
C ARG A 181 -9.46 -7.07 -18.07
N ALA A 182 -10.52 -6.45 -17.56
CA ALA A 182 -11.19 -5.35 -18.27
C ALA A 182 -10.25 -4.17 -18.47
N SER A 183 -9.51 -3.78 -17.43
CA SER A 183 -8.53 -2.68 -17.47
C SER A 183 -7.39 -2.95 -18.45
N ASP A 184 -6.86 -4.18 -18.47
CA ASP A 184 -5.81 -4.59 -19.43
C ASP A 184 -6.33 -4.55 -20.87
N ARG A 185 -7.54 -5.06 -21.12
CA ARG A 185 -8.18 -5.10 -22.43
C ARG A 185 -8.44 -3.72 -23.03
N ILE A 186 -8.83 -2.74 -22.23
CA ILE A 186 -9.08 -1.38 -22.73
C ILE A 186 -7.81 -0.58 -23.04
N GLY A 187 -6.63 -1.11 -22.75
CA GLY A 187 -5.37 -0.50 -23.14
C GLY A 187 -4.68 0.30 -22.05
N ILE A 188 -4.92 0.00 -20.78
CA ILE A 188 -4.11 0.55 -19.69
C ILE A 188 -2.69 -0.01 -19.77
N ARG A 189 -1.69 0.87 -19.71
CA ARG A 189 -0.27 0.52 -19.65
C ARG A 189 0.33 0.97 -18.33
N ILE A 190 1.19 0.12 -17.74
CA ILE A 190 1.92 0.45 -16.51
C ILE A 190 3.35 0.76 -16.88
N TYR A 191 3.86 1.87 -16.36
CA TYR A 191 5.26 2.26 -16.55
C TYR A 191 5.86 2.82 -15.26
N LYS A 192 7.18 2.73 -15.17
CA LYS A 192 7.98 3.30 -14.08
C LYS A 192 8.26 4.76 -14.41
N GLY A 193 7.97 5.65 -13.47
CA GLY A 193 8.29 7.06 -13.56
C GLY A 193 9.50 7.43 -12.72
N ASP A 194 9.92 8.67 -12.84
CA ASP A 194 10.97 9.30 -12.08
C ASP A 194 10.46 10.52 -11.28
N GLU A 195 11.38 11.30 -10.73
CA GLU A 195 11.06 12.46 -9.90
C GLU A 195 10.24 13.55 -10.61
N ASN A 196 10.32 13.64 -11.95
CA ASN A 196 9.56 14.62 -12.73
C ASN A 196 8.04 14.36 -12.65
N TYR A 197 7.64 13.13 -12.31
CA TYR A 197 6.25 12.73 -12.15
C TYR A 197 5.70 12.92 -10.72
N LEU A 198 6.51 13.35 -9.75
CA LEU A 198 6.04 13.59 -8.37
C LEU A 198 4.93 14.63 -8.27
N PRO A 199 4.91 15.75 -9.04
CA PRO A 199 3.78 16.67 -9.04
C PRO A 199 2.47 16.00 -9.47
N LEU A 200 2.53 15.06 -10.40
CA LEU A 200 1.36 14.31 -10.86
C LEU A 200 0.87 13.32 -9.79
N LEU A 201 1.78 12.57 -9.16
CA LEU A 201 1.47 11.74 -8.00
C LEU A 201 0.77 12.56 -6.91
N TYR A 202 1.33 13.73 -6.57
CA TYR A 202 0.74 14.66 -5.61
C TYR A 202 -0.67 15.07 -6.01
N LYS A 203 -0.90 15.45 -7.27
CA LYS A 203 -2.23 15.80 -7.79
C LYS A 203 -3.26 14.68 -7.59
N LEU A 204 -2.88 13.43 -7.85
CA LEU A 204 -3.74 12.25 -7.72
C LEU A 204 -4.01 11.83 -6.27
N THR A 205 -3.14 12.22 -5.34
CA THR A 205 -3.17 11.72 -3.94
C THR A 205 -3.58 12.77 -2.92
N LYS A 206 -3.39 14.07 -3.17
CA LYS A 206 -3.53 15.17 -2.20
C LYS A 206 -4.90 15.24 -1.50
N LYS A 207 -5.98 14.79 -2.16
CA LYS A 207 -7.32 14.78 -1.56
C LYS A 207 -7.48 13.68 -0.50
N LYS A 208 -6.74 12.58 -0.64
CA LYS A 208 -6.82 11.41 0.24
C LYS A 208 -5.76 11.45 1.34
N TYR A 209 -4.58 11.97 1.02
CA TYR A 209 -3.44 12.01 1.91
C TYR A 209 -2.88 13.44 1.98
N PRO A 210 -3.00 14.13 3.12
CA PRO A 210 -2.56 15.50 3.30
C PRO A 210 -1.03 15.57 3.48
N ARG A 211 -0.28 15.09 2.50
CA ARG A 211 1.18 15.24 2.40
C ARG A 211 1.49 16.33 1.40
N ASN A 212 2.49 17.16 1.68
CA ASN A 212 2.94 18.17 0.73
C ASN A 212 3.89 17.59 -0.33
N LEU A 213 4.12 18.34 -1.40
CA LEU A 213 5.00 17.89 -2.48
C LEU A 213 6.46 17.76 -2.02
N GLU A 214 6.91 18.60 -1.10
CA GLU A 214 8.28 18.56 -0.56
C GLU A 214 8.54 17.28 0.24
N TYR A 215 7.54 16.79 0.98
CA TYR A 215 7.63 15.48 1.61
C TYR A 215 7.83 14.35 0.57
N LEU A 216 7.07 14.38 -0.54
CA LEU A 216 7.19 13.36 -1.58
C LEU A 216 8.54 13.42 -2.30
N LYS A 217 9.06 14.62 -2.57
CA LYS A 217 10.40 14.81 -3.14
C LYS A 217 11.49 14.31 -2.20
N SER A 218 11.43 14.68 -0.93
CA SER A 218 12.40 14.24 0.07
C SER A 218 12.39 12.71 0.22
N LEU A 219 11.19 12.11 0.36
CA LEU A 219 11.02 10.66 0.43
C LEU A 219 11.64 9.98 -0.81
N TYR A 220 11.28 10.44 -2.01
CA TYR A 220 11.78 9.86 -3.23
C TYR A 220 13.30 9.96 -3.33
N ASN A 221 13.88 11.12 -3.08
CA ASN A 221 15.31 11.36 -3.25
C ASN A 221 16.17 10.55 -2.27
N TYR A 222 15.79 10.48 -1.00
CA TYR A 222 16.56 9.72 -0.03
C TYR A 222 16.51 8.21 -0.28
N TYR A 223 15.35 7.65 -0.61
CA TYR A 223 15.21 6.22 -0.89
C TYR A 223 15.73 5.81 -2.28
N LYS A 224 15.72 6.73 -3.27
CA LYS A 224 16.21 6.47 -4.64
C LYS A 224 17.71 6.14 -4.65
N ASN A 225 18.51 6.81 -3.85
CA ASN A 225 19.95 6.60 -3.80
C ASN A 225 20.37 5.17 -3.46
N LYS A 226 19.52 4.46 -2.72
CA LYS A 226 19.70 3.04 -2.38
C LYS A 226 18.83 2.09 -3.22
N ASN A 227 18.20 2.60 -4.29
CA ASN A 227 17.27 1.82 -5.10
C ASN A 227 16.11 1.19 -4.30
N MET A 228 15.70 1.83 -3.20
CA MET A 228 14.65 1.35 -2.31
C MET A 228 13.26 1.88 -2.66
N ILE A 229 13.12 2.77 -3.63
CA ILE A 229 11.84 3.38 -3.99
C ILE A 229 11.58 3.26 -5.48
N ASP A 230 10.33 2.96 -5.81
CA ASP A 230 9.83 2.94 -7.17
C ASP A 230 8.55 3.77 -7.29
N LEU A 231 8.42 4.50 -8.38
CA LEU A 231 7.24 5.27 -8.73
C LEU A 231 6.61 4.68 -9.99
N TYR A 232 5.31 4.36 -9.95
CA TYR A 232 4.59 3.76 -11.07
C TYR A 232 3.33 4.52 -11.42
N PHE A 233 3.01 4.49 -12.72
CA PHE A 233 1.81 5.11 -13.27
C PHE A 233 1.05 4.15 -14.17
N ALA A 234 -0.27 4.30 -14.17
CA ALA A 234 -1.16 3.67 -15.12
C ALA A 234 -1.60 4.72 -16.16
N LEU A 235 -1.21 4.52 -17.40
CA LEU A 235 -1.58 5.33 -18.55
C LEU A 235 -2.75 4.68 -19.29
N LEU A 236 -3.83 5.40 -19.50
CA LEU A 236 -4.84 5.06 -20.49
C LEU A 236 -4.31 5.50 -21.88
N ASP A 237 -3.85 4.54 -22.67
CA ASP A 237 -3.45 4.76 -24.06
C ASP A 237 -4.72 4.99 -24.91
N THR A 238 -5.00 6.24 -25.20
CA THR A 238 -6.26 6.65 -25.87
C THR A 238 -6.38 6.11 -27.29
N LYS A 239 -5.27 5.90 -28.01
CA LYS A 239 -5.25 5.28 -29.33
C LYS A 239 -5.65 3.82 -29.22
N ARG A 240 -5.02 3.09 -28.33
CA ARG A 240 -5.32 1.67 -28.09
C ARG A 240 -6.72 1.47 -27.52
N TYR A 241 -7.16 2.37 -26.65
CA TYR A 241 -8.52 2.36 -26.13
C TYR A 241 -9.55 2.45 -27.27
N LEU A 242 -9.40 3.41 -28.18
CA LEU A 242 -10.29 3.56 -29.32
C LEU A 242 -10.30 2.28 -30.21
N ILE A 243 -9.12 1.76 -30.58
CA ILE A 243 -8.99 0.55 -31.41
C ILE A 243 -9.71 -0.64 -30.74
N ASN A 244 -9.50 -0.84 -29.44
CA ASN A 244 -10.08 -1.96 -28.73
C ASN A 244 -11.62 -1.84 -28.63
N ILE A 245 -12.13 -0.64 -28.34
CA ILE A 245 -13.59 -0.42 -28.30
C ILE A 245 -14.23 -0.53 -29.68
N GLN A 246 -13.56 -0.07 -30.76
CA GLN A 246 -14.03 -0.27 -32.13
C GLN A 246 -14.17 -1.77 -32.44
N LYS A 247 -13.18 -2.57 -32.10
CA LYS A 247 -13.22 -4.02 -32.30
C LYS A 247 -14.36 -4.67 -31.52
N GLU A 248 -14.50 -4.34 -30.22
CA GLU A 248 -15.58 -4.89 -29.39
C GLU A 248 -16.98 -4.47 -29.90
N TYR A 249 -17.12 -3.25 -30.37
CA TYR A 249 -18.37 -2.77 -30.98
C TYR A 249 -18.72 -3.55 -32.24
N GLN A 250 -17.75 -3.77 -33.14
CA GLN A 250 -17.96 -4.57 -34.37
C GLN A 250 -18.35 -6.02 -34.05
N GLU A 251 -17.63 -6.67 -33.13
CA GLU A 251 -17.95 -8.04 -32.68
C GLU A 251 -19.35 -8.13 -32.06
N GLN A 252 -19.74 -7.14 -31.26
CA GLN A 252 -21.07 -7.08 -30.64
C GLN A 252 -22.17 -6.85 -31.67
N ASN A 253 -21.92 -5.99 -32.65
CA ASN A 253 -22.86 -5.73 -33.75
C ASN A 253 -23.17 -7.01 -34.56
N ILE A 254 -22.13 -7.81 -34.86
CA ILE A 254 -22.31 -9.12 -35.51
C ILE A 254 -23.17 -10.05 -34.65
N LYS A 255 -22.97 -10.06 -33.31
CA LYS A 255 -23.79 -10.87 -32.38
C LYS A 255 -25.25 -10.46 -32.40
N CYS A 256 -25.50 -9.14 -32.33
CA CYS A 256 -26.87 -8.58 -32.40
C CYS A 256 -27.56 -8.95 -33.70
N ALA A 257 -26.86 -8.84 -34.84
CA ALA A 257 -27.38 -9.24 -36.16
C ALA A 257 -27.78 -10.73 -36.19
N LYS A 258 -26.89 -11.62 -35.71
CA LYS A 258 -27.21 -13.07 -35.63
C LYS A 258 -28.44 -13.36 -34.78
N VAL A 259 -28.58 -12.73 -33.61
CA VAL A 259 -29.77 -12.95 -32.76
C VAL A 259 -31.03 -12.41 -33.47
N THR A 260 -30.92 -11.31 -34.20
CA THR A 260 -32.02 -10.75 -35.00
C THR A 260 -32.43 -11.75 -36.12
N ASP A 261 -31.48 -12.28 -36.84
CA ASP A 261 -31.73 -13.29 -37.90
C ASP A 261 -32.39 -14.57 -37.34
N ASP A 262 -31.95 -15.02 -36.15
CA ASP A 262 -32.56 -16.16 -35.47
C ASP A 262 -34.03 -15.90 -35.11
N ILE A 263 -34.37 -14.67 -34.71
CA ILE A 263 -35.76 -14.26 -34.42
C ILE A 263 -36.58 -14.30 -35.75
N PHE A 264 -36.06 -13.75 -36.84
CA PHE A 264 -36.74 -13.75 -38.15
C PHE A 264 -36.98 -15.14 -38.66
N LYS A 265 -36.00 -16.06 -38.61
CA LYS A 265 -36.14 -17.47 -39.03
C LYS A 265 -37.26 -18.20 -38.31
N ASN A 266 -37.56 -17.81 -37.07
CA ASN A 266 -38.66 -18.42 -36.29
C ASN A 266 -40.04 -17.80 -36.62
N GLN A 267 -40.19 -17.06 -37.72
CA GLN A 267 -41.44 -16.47 -38.21
C GLN A 267 -42.24 -15.71 -37.13
N GLY A 268 -41.56 -14.96 -36.29
CA GLY A 268 -42.16 -14.19 -35.21
C GLY A 268 -42.60 -14.98 -33.96
N LYS A 269 -42.44 -16.31 -33.98
CA LYS A 269 -42.67 -17.21 -32.79
C LYS A 269 -41.41 -17.38 -31.97
N ALA A 270 -40.64 -16.31 -31.75
CA ALA A 270 -39.43 -16.36 -30.95
C ALA A 270 -39.75 -16.72 -29.48
N SER A 271 -38.97 -17.63 -28.90
CA SER A 271 -39.10 -17.95 -27.49
C SER A 271 -38.80 -16.76 -26.60
N ASN A 272 -39.43 -16.68 -25.45
CA ASN A 272 -39.13 -15.61 -24.46
C ASN A 272 -37.63 -15.52 -24.13
N SER A 273 -36.92 -16.65 -24.12
CA SER A 273 -35.47 -16.69 -23.90
C SER A 273 -34.68 -16.02 -25.03
N LEU A 274 -35.10 -16.15 -26.28
CA LEU A 274 -34.46 -15.53 -27.44
C LEU A 274 -34.69 -14.00 -27.46
N ILE A 275 -35.92 -13.58 -27.10
CA ILE A 275 -36.25 -12.15 -26.93
C ILE A 275 -35.42 -11.52 -25.80
N ALA A 276 -35.35 -12.19 -24.64
CA ALA A 276 -34.49 -11.73 -23.53
C ALA A 276 -33.02 -11.64 -23.91
N LYS A 277 -32.52 -12.60 -24.69
CA LYS A 277 -31.14 -12.57 -25.23
C LYS A 277 -30.95 -11.36 -26.13
N LYS A 278 -31.90 -11.06 -27.04
CA LYS A 278 -31.83 -9.88 -27.91
C LYS A 278 -31.71 -8.58 -27.10
N ILE A 279 -32.55 -8.40 -26.08
CA ILE A 279 -32.53 -7.21 -25.22
C ILE A 279 -31.15 -7.08 -24.53
N ILE A 280 -30.58 -8.17 -24.04
CA ILE A 280 -29.27 -8.17 -23.40
C ILE A 280 -28.17 -7.76 -24.39
N GLU A 281 -28.16 -8.33 -25.59
CA GLU A 281 -27.12 -8.04 -26.58
C GLU A 281 -27.25 -6.60 -27.14
N ASP A 282 -28.47 -6.09 -27.34
CA ASP A 282 -28.71 -4.70 -27.74
C ASP A 282 -28.29 -3.69 -26.67
N ASN A 283 -28.56 -3.96 -25.42
CA ASN A 283 -28.10 -3.11 -24.31
C ASN A 283 -26.55 -3.05 -24.26
N LYS A 284 -25.88 -4.18 -24.50
CA LYS A 284 -24.41 -4.20 -24.60
C LYS A 284 -23.91 -3.37 -25.77
N LEU A 285 -24.56 -3.47 -26.93
CA LEU A 285 -24.21 -2.70 -28.12
C LEU A 285 -24.33 -1.19 -27.87
N GLU A 286 -25.40 -0.76 -27.22
CA GLU A 286 -25.62 0.65 -26.89
C GLU A 286 -24.58 1.20 -25.89
N ILE A 287 -24.17 0.38 -24.91
CA ILE A 287 -23.07 0.72 -23.99
C ILE A 287 -21.77 0.90 -24.77
N LEU A 288 -21.43 -0.02 -25.66
CA LEU A 288 -20.22 0.05 -26.49
C LEU A 288 -20.22 1.24 -27.43
N LYS A 289 -21.39 1.60 -27.99
CA LYS A 289 -21.55 2.81 -28.81
C LYS A 289 -21.21 4.09 -28.03
N ARG A 290 -21.70 4.22 -26.81
CA ARG A 290 -21.35 5.34 -25.92
C ARG A 290 -19.87 5.38 -25.57
N GLN A 291 -19.30 4.21 -25.29
CA GLN A 291 -17.86 4.08 -25.04
C GLN A 291 -17.02 4.45 -26.25
N LEU A 292 -17.47 4.11 -27.47
CA LEU A 292 -16.80 4.47 -28.72
C LEU A 292 -16.76 5.99 -28.93
N ILE A 293 -17.90 6.67 -28.73
CA ILE A 293 -17.97 8.14 -28.79
C ILE A 293 -16.99 8.76 -27.78
N HIS A 294 -17.04 8.30 -26.55
CA HIS A 294 -16.13 8.78 -25.48
C HIS A 294 -14.66 8.53 -25.82
N ALA A 295 -14.30 7.33 -26.33
CA ALA A 295 -12.92 7.01 -26.71
C ALA A 295 -12.42 7.93 -27.86
N THR A 296 -13.28 8.25 -28.82
CA THR A 296 -12.96 9.19 -29.91
C THR A 296 -12.68 10.59 -29.36
N GLN A 297 -13.53 11.09 -28.46
CA GLN A 297 -13.32 12.40 -27.82
C GLN A 297 -12.04 12.43 -26.99
N LEU A 298 -11.76 11.37 -26.22
CA LEU A 298 -10.52 11.27 -25.43
C LEU A 298 -9.27 11.27 -26.30
N LEU A 299 -9.29 10.58 -27.44
CA LEU A 299 -8.16 10.58 -28.36
C LEU A 299 -7.90 11.98 -28.93
N GLN A 300 -8.96 12.74 -29.26
CA GLN A 300 -8.82 14.11 -29.74
C GLN A 300 -8.26 15.06 -28.67
N GLN A 301 -8.69 14.90 -27.42
CA GLN A 301 -8.27 15.74 -26.30
C GLN A 301 -6.90 15.40 -25.76
N SER A 302 -6.50 14.13 -25.82
CA SER A 302 -5.29 13.60 -25.20
C SER A 302 -4.66 12.50 -26.05
N PRO A 303 -4.05 12.86 -27.20
CA PRO A 303 -3.51 11.88 -28.16
C PRO A 303 -2.35 11.07 -27.61
N ASP A 304 -1.65 11.57 -26.60
CA ASP A 304 -0.52 10.91 -25.93
C ASP A 304 -0.96 10.04 -24.73
N GLY A 305 -2.29 9.98 -24.49
CA GLY A 305 -2.86 9.24 -23.37
C GLY A 305 -3.04 10.06 -22.11
N ILE A 306 -3.63 9.43 -21.10
CA ILE A 306 -3.99 10.07 -19.83
C ILE A 306 -3.48 9.20 -18.68
N ILE A 307 -2.70 9.78 -17.77
CA ILE A 307 -2.32 9.09 -16.54
C ILE A 307 -3.50 9.10 -15.58
N VAL A 308 -4.01 7.93 -15.26
CA VAL A 308 -5.26 7.72 -14.52
C VAL A 308 -5.07 7.12 -13.13
N ALA A 309 -3.89 6.56 -12.84
CA ALA A 309 -3.53 6.10 -11.49
C ALA A 309 -2.02 6.17 -11.26
N SER A 310 -1.61 6.16 -10.02
CA SER A 310 -0.21 6.17 -9.60
C SER A 310 -0.02 5.43 -8.28
N ALA A 311 1.21 4.93 -8.05
CA ALA A 311 1.61 4.30 -6.81
C ALA A 311 3.10 4.55 -6.54
N ILE A 312 3.45 4.79 -5.28
CA ILE A 312 4.83 4.84 -4.81
C ILE A 312 5.07 3.66 -3.88
N MET A 313 6.12 2.91 -4.19
CA MET A 313 6.48 1.68 -3.50
C MET A 313 7.82 1.88 -2.80
N VAL A 314 7.95 1.39 -1.56
CA VAL A 314 9.26 1.30 -0.87
C VAL A 314 9.59 -0.16 -0.63
N LYS A 315 10.80 -0.53 -0.98
CA LYS A 315 11.35 -1.88 -0.84
C LYS A 315 12.18 -1.95 0.45
N GLN A 316 11.90 -2.93 1.28
CA GLN A 316 12.61 -3.14 2.52
C GLN A 316 12.83 -4.64 2.73
N GLN A 317 14.09 -5.09 2.70
CA GLN A 317 14.42 -6.51 2.79
C GLN A 317 13.62 -7.34 1.74
N LYS A 318 12.77 -8.26 2.19
CA LYS A 318 11.92 -9.12 1.35
C LYS A 318 10.47 -8.64 1.19
N GLU A 319 10.19 -7.44 1.68
CA GLU A 319 8.85 -6.87 1.64
C GLU A 319 8.80 -5.58 0.83
N VAL A 320 7.71 -5.38 0.09
CA VAL A 320 7.45 -4.16 -0.67
C VAL A 320 6.22 -3.47 -0.10
N TYR A 321 6.36 -2.19 0.22
CA TYR A 321 5.32 -1.39 0.87
C TYR A 321 4.69 -0.42 -0.13
N LEU A 322 3.37 -0.46 -0.25
CA LEU A 322 2.60 0.58 -0.92
C LEU A 322 2.47 1.79 0.01
N ILE A 323 3.35 2.76 -0.14
CA ILE A 323 3.37 3.94 0.74
C ILE A 323 2.22 4.88 0.42
N LEU A 324 1.94 5.07 -0.87
CA LEU A 324 0.90 5.99 -1.32
C LEU A 324 0.40 5.56 -2.70
N ASP A 325 -0.91 5.66 -2.89
CA ASP A 325 -1.54 5.43 -4.17
C ASP A 325 -2.64 6.46 -4.45
N GLY A 326 -2.87 6.75 -5.72
CA GLY A 326 -3.92 7.64 -6.16
C GLY A 326 -4.48 7.26 -7.52
N TYR A 327 -5.68 7.73 -7.80
CA TYR A 327 -6.30 7.62 -9.11
C TYR A 327 -7.18 8.83 -9.41
N ASP A 328 -7.38 9.10 -10.69
CA ASP A 328 -8.33 10.14 -11.13
C ASP A 328 -9.76 9.59 -11.03
N VAL A 329 -10.58 10.27 -10.23
CA VAL A 329 -11.97 9.86 -9.99
C VAL A 329 -12.84 9.88 -11.25
N ASN A 330 -12.49 10.73 -12.24
CA ASN A 330 -13.19 10.80 -13.52
C ASN A 330 -13.00 9.53 -14.36
N TYR A 331 -11.93 8.79 -14.11
CA TYR A 331 -11.59 7.54 -14.78
C TYR A 331 -11.74 6.30 -13.87
N LYS A 332 -12.54 6.40 -12.81
CA LYS A 332 -12.76 5.28 -11.87
C LYS A 332 -13.25 4.00 -12.56
N SER A 333 -14.09 4.14 -13.59
CA SER A 333 -14.69 3.03 -14.34
C SER A 333 -13.68 2.17 -15.10
N VAL A 334 -12.51 2.73 -15.47
CA VAL A 334 -11.47 1.97 -16.18
C VAL A 334 -10.68 1.02 -15.28
N ASN A 335 -10.89 1.07 -13.96
CA ASN A 335 -10.27 0.18 -12.96
C ASN A 335 -8.73 0.13 -12.99
N ALA A 336 -8.09 1.18 -13.47
CA ALA A 336 -6.64 1.22 -13.69
C ALA A 336 -5.80 0.92 -12.43
N LYS A 337 -6.29 1.36 -11.24
CA LYS A 337 -5.63 1.05 -9.97
C LYS A 337 -5.54 -0.45 -9.70
N HIS A 338 -6.59 -1.24 -10.03
CA HIS A 338 -6.58 -2.69 -9.83
C HIS A 338 -5.53 -3.36 -10.70
N LEU A 339 -5.42 -2.94 -11.97
CA LEU A 339 -4.39 -3.45 -12.87
C LEU A 339 -2.99 -3.01 -12.42
N LEU A 340 -2.82 -1.75 -12.00
CA LEU A 340 -1.54 -1.24 -11.49
C LEU A 340 -1.03 -2.10 -10.33
N ILE A 341 -1.84 -2.29 -9.28
CA ILE A 341 -1.45 -3.08 -8.10
C ILE A 341 -1.15 -4.53 -8.50
N TRP A 342 -1.98 -5.14 -9.34
CA TRP A 342 -1.74 -6.50 -9.83
C TRP A 342 -0.39 -6.60 -10.56
N LYS A 343 -0.11 -5.69 -11.50
CA LYS A 343 1.16 -5.68 -12.25
C LYS A 343 2.38 -5.46 -11.36
N LEU A 344 2.25 -4.68 -10.31
CA LEU A 344 3.30 -4.51 -9.31
C LEU A 344 3.52 -5.79 -8.49
N MET A 345 2.45 -6.49 -8.09
CA MET A 345 2.57 -7.78 -7.41
C MET A 345 3.25 -8.82 -8.30
N GLU A 346 2.86 -8.93 -9.59
CA GLU A 346 3.52 -9.81 -10.56
C GLU A 346 5.02 -9.51 -10.70
N LYS A 347 5.36 -8.22 -10.79
CA LYS A 347 6.74 -7.75 -10.94
C LYS A 347 7.58 -8.13 -9.72
N TYR A 348 7.14 -7.74 -8.53
CA TYR A 348 7.91 -7.95 -7.31
C TYR A 348 8.02 -9.43 -6.92
N ALA A 349 6.98 -10.23 -7.18
CA ALA A 349 7.06 -11.68 -7.04
C ALA A 349 8.16 -12.30 -7.92
N LYS A 350 8.28 -11.85 -9.17
CA LYS A 350 9.35 -12.28 -10.10
C LYS A 350 10.73 -11.77 -9.70
N GLU A 351 10.82 -10.67 -8.98
CA GLU A 351 12.06 -10.10 -8.45
C GLU A 351 12.50 -10.76 -7.13
N GLY A 352 11.72 -11.72 -6.60
CA GLY A 352 12.05 -12.47 -5.40
C GLY A 352 11.67 -11.82 -4.08
N TYR A 353 10.78 -10.83 -4.11
CA TYR A 353 10.13 -10.33 -2.89
C TYR A 353 9.08 -11.34 -2.42
N GLU A 354 8.94 -11.45 -1.09
CA GLU A 354 8.07 -12.44 -0.45
C GLU A 354 6.74 -11.86 -0.01
N LYS A 355 6.69 -10.54 0.28
CA LYS A 355 5.50 -9.88 0.79
C LYS A 355 5.22 -8.57 0.07
N PHE A 356 3.93 -8.31 -0.16
CA PHE A 356 3.42 -7.04 -0.67
C PHE A 356 2.47 -6.43 0.37
N ASN A 357 2.91 -5.36 1.02
CA ASN A 357 2.16 -4.67 2.04
C ASN A 357 1.34 -3.54 1.39
N LEU A 358 0.03 -3.68 1.40
CA LEU A 358 -0.92 -2.70 0.87
C LEU A 358 -1.13 -1.49 1.82
N GLY A 359 -0.47 -1.53 2.98
CA GLY A 359 -0.59 -0.50 3.99
C GLY A 359 -1.83 -0.64 4.87
N GLY A 360 -2.19 0.47 5.49
CA GLY A 360 -3.25 0.52 6.49
C GLY A 360 -4.65 0.25 5.93
N ILE A 361 -5.37 -0.57 6.66
CA ILE A 361 -6.81 -0.82 6.45
C ILE A 361 -7.58 -0.51 7.73
N SER A 362 -8.89 -0.35 7.62
CA SER A 362 -9.78 -0.29 8.79
C SER A 362 -9.94 -1.68 9.41
N ASN A 363 -10.43 -1.74 10.66
CA ASN A 363 -10.67 -3.02 11.32
C ASN A 363 -11.55 -3.94 10.45
N PRO A 364 -11.03 -5.09 9.96
CA PRO A 364 -11.75 -5.97 9.04
C PRO A 364 -12.94 -6.69 9.72
N LEU A 365 -12.99 -6.71 11.04
CA LEU A 365 -14.01 -7.41 11.84
C LEU A 365 -15.22 -6.52 12.19
N LEU A 366 -15.21 -5.24 11.82
CA LEU A 366 -16.36 -4.35 12.06
C LEU A 366 -17.49 -4.66 11.08
N GLU A 367 -18.68 -4.98 11.60
CA GLU A 367 -19.87 -5.26 10.79
C GLU A 367 -20.30 -4.08 9.93
N ASN A 368 -20.36 -2.88 10.51
CA ASN A 368 -20.77 -1.62 9.84
C ASN A 368 -19.57 -0.75 9.46
N ASN A 369 -18.59 -1.35 8.77
CA ASN A 369 -17.37 -0.67 8.40
C ASN A 369 -17.58 0.21 7.16
N LYS A 370 -17.58 1.56 7.34
CA LYS A 370 -17.69 2.53 6.25
C LYS A 370 -16.54 2.48 5.24
N TYR A 371 -15.42 1.84 5.59
CA TYR A 371 -14.26 1.63 4.74
C TYR A 371 -14.13 0.18 4.23
N LYS A 372 -15.21 -0.61 4.29
CA LYS A 372 -15.21 -2.03 3.86
C LYS A 372 -14.63 -2.23 2.45
N GLY A 373 -14.78 -1.25 1.57
CA GLY A 373 -14.21 -1.29 0.23
C GLY A 373 -12.66 -1.23 0.18
N LEU A 374 -11.99 -0.81 1.25
CA LEU A 374 -10.52 -0.84 1.37
C LEU A 374 -10.02 -2.20 1.85
N ASN A 375 -10.88 -2.99 2.50
CA ASN A 375 -10.54 -4.29 3.09
C ASN A 375 -10.80 -5.46 2.13
N ASN A 376 -11.38 -5.19 0.97
CA ASN A 376 -11.67 -6.13 -0.10
C ASN A 376 -10.71 -5.91 -1.27
#